data_0b84af63323795e2f8b7b0a544843a0b
#
_entry.id   0b84af63323795e2f8b7b0a544843a0b
#
_cell.length_a   1.000
_cell.length_b   1.000
_cell.length_c   1.000
_cell.angle_alpha   90.00
_cell.angle_beta   90.00
_cell.angle_gamma   90.00
#
_symmetry.space_group_name_H-M   'P 1'
#
loop_
_entity.id
_entity.type
_entity.pdbx_description
1 polymer ?
#
loop_
_entity_poly.entity_id
_entity_poly.type
_entity_poly.pdbx_seq_one_letter_code
_entity_poly.pdbx_strand_id
1 'polypeptide(L)'
;MKKVFAWLLATAVLPLLCCSCASDVNAQNPAPAAEKKLRVGLFVDNGASGNGLFHLAGLIAHSPQAELVTLMGSDIRAGKLKDIDVLVMPGGGSRKQCNAIGNDHLEKVRDFLRNGGGYVGTCAGMFNVLECRMKLLPFDRYLNAGGSTAWVSVEVNQDAAKILDIKPGIRKVRYSGGPVSYALANSKSEGKGISLGVYKSSVSRSKEQEGKFIGSPAWIYGSYGKGKVIATSFHPEYEESTHDMMLGCFYAVSGVKLTPVFPKKNYRPVRVGLLTSYAGGHKPIELMLDLERHPDIDLDYVMATELDKGILKHLDVLVVPSPQKAMLKKFFATDLRKKQFAEFMNNGGVILDIGEAEGAIQPHKNFIKLPKNADVKKYILK
;
A
#
# COMPACT_ATOMS: atom_id res chain seq x y z
N MET A 1 14.28 25.37 -68.01
CA MET A 1 14.61 24.42 -69.10
C MET A 1 13.92 23.10 -68.71
N LYS A 2 12.85 22.87 -69.26
CA LYS A 2 12.18 21.88 -70.12
C LYS A 2 12.95 20.56 -70.29
N LYS A 3 12.30 19.43 -69.97
CA LYS A 3 12.08 18.16 -70.70
C LYS A 3 11.38 17.18 -69.71
N VAL A 4 10.17 16.79 -69.77
CA VAL A 4 9.20 16.12 -70.68
C VAL A 4 9.80 14.89 -71.39
N PHE A 5 9.23 13.71 -71.04
CA PHE A 5 8.96 12.52 -71.85
C PHE A 5 8.24 11.49 -70.90
N ALA A 6 7.05 11.10 -70.94
CA ALA A 6 6.05 10.60 -71.89
C ALA A 6 6.18 9.07 -72.18
N TRP A 7 5.13 8.34 -71.72
CA TRP A 7 4.43 7.20 -72.29
C TRP A 7 5.09 5.82 -72.41
N LEU A 8 4.42 4.84 -71.85
CA LEU A 8 3.82 3.74 -72.66
C LEU A 8 2.84 2.89 -71.83
N LEU A 9 1.57 2.83 -72.33
CA LEU A 9 0.54 1.90 -71.98
C LEU A 9 0.83 0.48 -72.58
N ALA A 10 0.55 -0.54 -71.83
CA ALA A 10 0.30 -1.89 -72.39
C ALA A 10 -0.87 -2.55 -71.68
N THR A 11 -1.98 -2.60 -72.38
CA THR A 11 -3.16 -3.37 -72.12
C THR A 11 -2.88 -4.88 -72.41
N ALA A 12 -3.26 -5.76 -71.48
CA ALA A 12 -3.46 -7.18 -71.79
C ALA A 12 -4.65 -7.75 -70.97
N VAL A 13 -5.47 -8.44 -71.71
CA VAL A 13 -6.81 -8.93 -71.48
C VAL A 13 -6.86 -10.15 -70.57
N LEU A 14 -7.96 -10.24 -69.78
CA LEU A 14 -8.41 -11.40 -68.93
C LEU A 14 -8.47 -12.71 -69.71
N PRO A 15 -8.43 -13.87 -68.99
CA PRO A 15 -9.71 -14.60 -68.89
C PRO A 15 -10.16 -14.92 -67.45
N LEU A 16 -11.48 -14.86 -67.26
CA LEU A 16 -12.23 -15.44 -66.15
C LEU A 16 -12.02 -16.97 -66.10
N LEU A 17 -11.73 -17.44 -64.89
CA LEU A 17 -12.02 -18.83 -64.53
C LEU A 17 -12.67 -18.79 -63.13
N CYS A 18 -13.98 -19.06 -63.14
CA CYS A 18 -14.72 -19.44 -61.93
C CYS A 18 -14.16 -20.78 -61.37
N CYS A 19 -13.80 -20.76 -60.08
CA CYS A 19 -13.85 -21.96 -59.26
C CYS A 19 -14.29 -21.52 -57.87
N SER A 20 -15.57 -21.77 -57.60
CA SER A 20 -16.16 -21.78 -56.25
C SER A 20 -15.55 -22.93 -55.45
N CYS A 21 -14.81 -22.60 -54.40
CA CYS A 21 -14.60 -23.47 -53.27
C CYS A 21 -14.80 -22.62 -52.01
N ALA A 22 -16.00 -22.76 -51.45
CA ALA A 22 -16.24 -22.37 -50.07
C ALA A 22 -15.41 -23.30 -49.17
N SER A 23 -14.50 -22.71 -48.43
CA SER A 23 -13.93 -23.31 -47.23
C SER A 23 -14.00 -22.25 -46.14
N ASP A 24 -15.05 -22.36 -45.35
CA ASP A 24 -15.15 -21.71 -44.03
C ASP A 24 -13.95 -22.16 -43.20
N VAL A 25 -12.93 -21.33 -43.14
CA VAL A 25 -11.90 -21.40 -42.10
C VAL A 25 -12.20 -20.26 -41.14
N ASN A 26 -13.08 -20.57 -40.20
CA ASN A 26 -13.21 -19.83 -38.97
C ASN A 26 -11.89 -20.02 -38.17
N ALA A 27 -10.84 -19.32 -38.57
CA ALA A 27 -9.66 -19.16 -37.77
C ALA A 27 -10.05 -18.26 -36.59
N GLN A 28 -10.60 -18.87 -35.54
CA GLN A 28 -10.67 -18.23 -34.24
C GLN A 28 -9.22 -17.86 -33.86
N ASN A 29 -8.88 -16.58 -33.95
CA ASN A 29 -7.65 -16.09 -33.34
C ASN A 29 -7.64 -16.56 -31.89
N PRO A 30 -6.62 -17.30 -31.44
CA PRO A 30 -6.53 -17.69 -30.05
C PRO A 30 -6.60 -16.42 -29.21
N ALA A 31 -7.51 -16.40 -28.24
CA ALA A 31 -7.62 -15.32 -27.29
C ALA A 31 -6.21 -15.03 -26.75
N PRO A 32 -5.80 -13.76 -26.66
CA PRO A 32 -4.47 -13.41 -26.14
C PRO A 32 -4.31 -14.08 -24.78
N ALA A 33 -3.21 -14.80 -24.61
CA ALA A 33 -2.88 -15.48 -23.35
C ALA A 33 -2.98 -14.43 -22.23
N ALA A 34 -3.76 -14.72 -21.18
CA ALA A 34 -3.95 -13.81 -20.08
C ALA A 34 -2.57 -13.42 -19.51
N GLU A 35 -2.25 -12.13 -19.55
CA GLU A 35 -0.98 -11.61 -19.04
C GLU A 35 -0.83 -12.02 -17.57
N LYS A 36 0.32 -12.62 -17.22
CA LYS A 36 0.60 -13.08 -15.86
C LYS A 36 0.61 -11.86 -14.93
N LYS A 37 -0.32 -11.80 -13.98
CA LYS A 37 -0.37 -10.74 -12.98
C LYS A 37 0.82 -10.81 -12.02
N LEU A 38 1.30 -9.64 -11.61
CA LEU A 38 2.29 -9.51 -10.54
C LEU A 38 1.65 -9.94 -9.20
N ARG A 39 2.17 -10.98 -8.56
CA ARG A 39 1.68 -11.45 -7.26
C ARG A 39 2.37 -10.66 -6.15
N VAL A 40 1.61 -9.79 -5.49
CA VAL A 40 2.11 -8.89 -4.45
C VAL A 40 1.68 -9.38 -3.09
N GLY A 41 2.63 -9.84 -2.29
CA GLY A 41 2.44 -10.29 -0.91
C GLY A 41 2.47 -9.11 0.06
N LEU A 42 1.33 -8.73 0.62
CA LEU A 42 1.23 -7.69 1.64
C LEU A 42 1.25 -8.32 3.03
N PHE A 43 2.22 -7.93 3.85
CA PHE A 43 2.31 -8.37 5.25
C PHE A 43 1.22 -7.70 6.09
N VAL A 44 0.36 -8.52 6.74
CA VAL A 44 -0.82 -8.05 7.48
C VAL A 44 -0.84 -8.47 8.96
N ASP A 45 0.22 -9.09 9.47
CA ASP A 45 0.32 -9.61 10.83
C ASP A 45 0.69 -8.54 11.87
N ASN A 46 0.94 -8.98 13.09
CA ASN A 46 1.32 -8.13 14.22
C ASN A 46 2.45 -7.17 13.85
N GLY A 47 2.21 -5.90 14.10
CA GLY A 47 3.12 -4.82 13.73
C GLY A 47 2.78 -4.13 12.41
N ALA A 48 1.99 -4.73 11.52
CA ALA A 48 1.35 -4.01 10.42
C ALA A 48 0.15 -3.24 10.97
N SER A 49 0.06 -1.94 10.75
CA SER A 49 -1.03 -1.14 11.34
C SER A 49 -1.23 0.21 10.67
N GLY A 50 -2.40 0.79 10.95
CA GLY A 50 -2.77 2.12 10.49
C GLY A 50 -3.27 2.16 9.05
N ASN A 51 -3.66 3.35 8.61
CA ASN A 51 -4.27 3.56 7.29
C ASN A 51 -3.36 3.09 6.14
N GLY A 52 -2.03 3.22 6.27
CA GLY A 52 -1.09 2.81 5.22
C GLY A 52 -1.22 1.35 4.78
N LEU A 53 -1.55 0.46 5.72
CA LEU A 53 -1.82 -0.94 5.39
C LEU A 53 -3.02 -1.08 4.43
N PHE A 54 -4.10 -0.35 4.69
CA PHE A 54 -5.34 -0.40 3.92
C PHE A 54 -5.19 0.31 2.57
N HIS A 55 -4.54 1.48 2.54
CA HIS A 55 -4.21 2.16 1.28
C HIS A 55 -3.34 1.29 0.36
N LEU A 56 -2.30 0.61 0.89
CA LEU A 56 -1.49 -0.33 0.11
C LEU A 56 -2.33 -1.47 -0.45
N ALA A 57 -3.21 -2.06 0.37
CA ALA A 57 -4.10 -3.13 -0.08
C ALA A 57 -5.02 -2.65 -1.22
N GLY A 58 -5.62 -1.46 -1.09
CA GLY A 58 -6.47 -0.84 -2.13
C GLY A 58 -5.70 -0.59 -3.43
N LEU A 59 -4.52 0.06 -3.36
CA LEU A 59 -3.68 0.33 -4.53
C LEU A 59 -3.32 -0.95 -5.30
N ILE A 60 -2.98 -2.03 -4.58
CA ILE A 60 -2.63 -3.31 -5.20
C ILE A 60 -3.87 -4.00 -5.78
N ALA A 61 -4.94 -4.13 -4.99
CA ALA A 61 -6.13 -4.89 -5.36
C ALA A 61 -6.94 -4.25 -6.49
N HIS A 62 -6.89 -2.92 -6.64
CA HIS A 62 -7.53 -2.20 -7.72
C HIS A 62 -6.63 -2.05 -8.96
N SER A 63 -5.40 -2.56 -8.94
CA SER A 63 -4.52 -2.59 -10.12
C SER A 63 -4.75 -3.87 -10.93
N PRO A 64 -5.27 -3.80 -12.17
CA PRO A 64 -5.51 -4.99 -13.00
C PRO A 64 -4.26 -5.84 -13.25
N GLN A 65 -3.07 -5.20 -13.20
CA GLN A 65 -1.76 -5.83 -13.40
C GLN A 65 -1.29 -6.64 -12.19
N ALA A 66 -1.97 -6.53 -11.02
CA ALA A 66 -1.54 -7.18 -9.79
C ALA A 66 -2.58 -8.16 -9.23
N GLU A 67 -2.10 -9.08 -8.42
CA GLU A 67 -2.88 -9.94 -7.53
C GLU A 67 -2.41 -9.69 -6.10
N LEU A 68 -3.31 -9.21 -5.24
CA LEU A 68 -3.04 -9.04 -3.82
C LEU A 68 -3.06 -10.38 -3.09
N VAL A 69 -1.96 -10.72 -2.43
CA VAL A 69 -1.83 -11.87 -1.53
C VAL A 69 -1.54 -11.34 -0.12
N THR A 70 -2.42 -11.55 0.83
CA THR A 70 -2.15 -11.17 2.24
C THR A 70 -1.30 -12.23 2.92
N LEU A 71 -0.29 -11.83 3.69
CA LEU A 71 0.68 -12.72 4.34
C LEU A 71 0.77 -12.45 5.84
N MET A 72 0.67 -13.53 6.63
CA MET A 72 1.01 -13.54 8.05
C MET A 72 2.48 -13.98 8.24
N GLY A 73 3.07 -13.74 9.40
CA GLY A 73 4.40 -14.28 9.73
C GLY A 73 4.45 -15.81 9.66
N SER A 74 3.37 -16.50 9.99
CA SER A 74 3.21 -17.94 9.83
C SER A 74 3.33 -18.40 8.38
N ASP A 75 2.79 -17.62 7.43
CA ASP A 75 2.86 -17.93 6.00
C ASP A 75 4.30 -17.82 5.49
N ILE A 76 5.03 -16.81 5.96
CA ILE A 76 6.46 -16.64 5.65
C ILE A 76 7.25 -17.82 6.21
N ARG A 77 6.98 -18.25 7.47
CA ARG A 77 7.61 -19.44 8.06
C ARG A 77 7.29 -20.71 7.28
N ALA A 78 6.07 -20.81 6.75
CA ALA A 78 5.64 -21.95 5.92
C ALA A 78 6.18 -21.91 4.48
N GLY A 79 6.96 -20.87 4.11
CA GLY A 79 7.61 -20.78 2.81
C GLY A 79 6.75 -20.24 1.67
N LYS A 80 5.63 -19.55 1.98
CA LYS A 80 4.72 -18.98 0.96
C LYS A 80 5.32 -17.81 0.19
N LEU A 81 6.51 -17.31 0.54
CA LEU A 81 7.22 -16.30 -0.25
C LEU A 81 7.53 -16.78 -1.68
N LYS A 82 7.64 -18.09 -1.92
CA LYS A 82 7.80 -18.67 -3.27
C LYS A 82 6.60 -18.41 -4.19
N ASP A 83 5.45 -18.07 -3.62
CA ASP A 83 4.20 -17.90 -4.35
C ASP A 83 3.92 -16.42 -4.69
N ILE A 84 4.87 -15.51 -4.42
CA ILE A 84 4.75 -14.07 -4.70
C ILE A 84 5.97 -13.56 -5.47
N ASP A 85 5.80 -12.44 -6.16
CA ASP A 85 6.88 -11.76 -6.89
C ASP A 85 7.45 -10.58 -6.08
N VAL A 86 6.61 -9.91 -5.28
CA VAL A 86 7.01 -8.74 -4.45
C VAL A 86 6.45 -8.88 -3.03
N LEU A 87 7.30 -8.71 -2.03
CA LEU A 87 6.92 -8.60 -0.61
C LEU A 87 6.76 -7.12 -0.22
N VAL A 88 5.60 -6.77 0.32
CA VAL A 88 5.31 -5.43 0.86
C VAL A 88 5.27 -5.47 2.37
N MET A 89 6.13 -4.68 3.02
CA MET A 89 6.14 -4.48 4.48
C MET A 89 5.63 -3.07 4.80
N PRO A 90 4.41 -2.95 5.34
CA PRO A 90 3.75 -1.66 5.58
C PRO A 90 4.28 -0.92 6.80
N GLY A 91 3.74 0.27 7.04
CA GLY A 91 3.92 1.03 8.27
C GLY A 91 3.48 0.29 9.54
N GLY A 92 3.88 0.82 10.70
CA GLY A 92 3.52 0.28 12.02
C GLY A 92 4.73 0.04 12.94
N GLY A 93 4.90 -1.17 13.46
CA GLY A 93 5.97 -1.51 14.41
C GLY A 93 6.98 -2.51 13.84
N SER A 94 8.10 -2.05 13.34
CA SER A 94 9.16 -2.88 12.72
C SER A 94 9.59 -4.08 13.58
N ARG A 95 9.87 -3.87 14.88
CA ARG A 95 10.23 -4.98 15.78
C ARG A 95 9.13 -6.02 15.90
N LYS A 96 7.86 -5.57 15.95
CA LYS A 96 6.70 -6.47 16.02
C LYS A 96 6.55 -7.27 14.74
N GLN A 97 6.78 -6.65 13.59
CA GLN A 97 6.76 -7.33 12.28
C GLN A 97 7.85 -8.41 12.21
N CYS A 98 9.10 -8.09 12.58
CA CYS A 98 10.19 -9.08 12.64
C CYS A 98 9.87 -10.22 13.61
N ASN A 99 9.32 -9.92 14.80
CA ASN A 99 8.94 -10.93 15.79
C ASN A 99 7.79 -11.82 15.28
N ALA A 100 6.82 -11.28 14.55
CA ALA A 100 5.73 -12.05 13.98
C ALA A 100 6.22 -13.03 12.89
N ILE A 101 7.22 -12.63 12.10
CA ILE A 101 7.93 -13.54 11.18
C ILE A 101 8.73 -14.58 11.98
N GLY A 102 9.35 -14.18 13.09
CA GLY A 102 10.31 -14.93 13.87
C GLY A 102 11.73 -14.56 13.47
N ASN A 103 12.55 -14.13 14.45
CA ASN A 103 13.90 -13.64 14.17
C ASN A 103 14.77 -14.69 13.45
N ASP A 104 14.61 -15.97 13.80
CA ASP A 104 15.32 -17.11 13.18
C ASP A 104 14.83 -17.40 11.75
N HIS A 105 13.73 -16.78 11.32
CA HIS A 105 13.12 -16.99 10.01
C HIS A 105 13.26 -15.77 9.09
N LEU A 106 13.90 -14.69 9.52
CA LEU A 106 14.18 -13.53 8.67
C LEU A 106 15.08 -13.89 7.48
N GLU A 107 15.85 -14.98 7.60
CA GLU A 107 16.63 -15.52 6.48
C GLU A 107 15.75 -15.90 5.28
N LYS A 108 14.54 -16.39 5.50
CA LYS A 108 13.59 -16.68 4.40
C LYS A 108 13.26 -15.45 3.54
N VAL A 109 13.23 -14.26 4.15
CA VAL A 109 13.04 -13.00 3.39
C VAL A 109 14.33 -12.68 2.60
N ARG A 110 15.51 -12.88 3.19
CA ARG A 110 16.78 -12.70 2.47
C ARG A 110 16.93 -13.67 1.31
N ASP A 111 16.58 -14.94 1.50
CA ASP A 111 16.61 -15.96 0.45
C ASP A 111 15.65 -15.65 -0.68
N PHE A 112 14.44 -15.18 -0.36
CA PHE A 112 13.48 -14.70 -1.36
C PHE A 112 14.09 -13.61 -2.24
N LEU A 113 14.77 -12.64 -1.62
CA LEU A 113 15.46 -11.56 -2.34
C LEU A 113 16.67 -12.06 -3.13
N ARG A 114 17.52 -12.94 -2.54
CA ARG A 114 18.66 -13.54 -3.26
C ARG A 114 18.21 -14.23 -4.55
N ASN A 115 17.01 -14.81 -4.53
CA ASN A 115 16.43 -15.53 -5.67
C ASN A 115 15.68 -14.63 -6.67
N GLY A 116 15.64 -13.31 -6.46
CA GLY A 116 15.09 -12.36 -7.43
C GLY A 116 13.74 -11.74 -7.02
N GLY A 117 13.24 -12.02 -5.82
CA GLY A 117 12.04 -11.36 -5.30
C GLY A 117 12.22 -9.85 -5.10
N GLY A 118 11.14 -9.10 -5.19
CA GLY A 118 11.09 -7.65 -4.91
C GLY A 118 10.69 -7.35 -3.46
N TYR A 119 11.19 -6.25 -2.92
CA TYR A 119 10.79 -5.76 -1.59
C TYR A 119 10.38 -4.30 -1.66
N VAL A 120 9.20 -3.99 -1.14
CA VAL A 120 8.71 -2.62 -0.97
C VAL A 120 8.41 -2.39 0.51
N GLY A 121 9.01 -1.36 1.12
CA GLY A 121 8.79 -1.01 2.52
C GLY A 121 8.37 0.43 2.73
N THR A 122 7.35 0.67 3.58
CA THR A 122 6.98 2.03 4.01
C THR A 122 7.14 2.18 5.51
N CYS A 123 7.67 3.29 6.01
CA CYS A 123 7.81 3.60 7.43
C CYS A 123 8.51 2.46 8.22
N ALA A 124 7.74 1.61 8.94
CA ALA A 124 8.26 0.42 9.63
C ALA A 124 8.94 -0.55 8.66
N GLY A 125 8.43 -0.68 7.44
CA GLY A 125 9.04 -1.49 6.37
C GLY A 125 10.43 -0.98 5.99
N MET A 126 10.69 0.34 6.04
CA MET A 126 12.04 0.85 5.85
C MET A 126 12.95 0.51 7.03
N PHE A 127 12.47 0.57 8.28
CA PHE A 127 13.26 0.08 9.43
C PHE A 127 13.69 -1.38 9.25
N ASN A 128 12.85 -2.21 8.65
CA ASN A 128 13.17 -3.63 8.43
C ASN A 128 14.35 -3.81 7.48
N VAL A 129 14.55 -2.89 6.53
CA VAL A 129 15.66 -2.94 5.56
C VAL A 129 17.01 -2.62 6.19
N LEU A 130 17.04 -1.83 7.28
CA LEU A 130 18.25 -1.28 7.88
C LEU A 130 19.12 -2.34 8.58
N GLU A 131 20.38 -1.96 8.82
CA GLU A 131 21.40 -2.80 9.52
C GLU A 131 20.91 -3.30 10.88
N CYS A 132 20.15 -2.50 11.60
CA CYS A 132 19.60 -2.85 12.92
C CYS A 132 18.45 -3.90 12.88
N ARG A 133 18.06 -4.41 11.71
CA ARG A 133 16.99 -5.40 11.51
C ARG A 133 17.41 -6.50 10.54
N MET A 134 16.89 -6.49 9.30
CA MET A 134 17.14 -7.54 8.31
C MET A 134 18.44 -7.35 7.53
N LYS A 135 19.12 -6.21 7.65
CA LYS A 135 20.39 -5.91 6.98
C LYS A 135 20.32 -6.07 5.47
N LEU A 136 19.23 -5.58 4.85
CA LEU A 136 19.04 -5.74 3.41
C LEU A 136 19.84 -4.71 2.59
N LEU A 137 19.98 -3.48 3.08
CA LEU A 137 20.74 -2.42 2.41
C LEU A 137 21.73 -1.77 3.40
N PRO A 138 22.83 -1.15 2.91
CA PRO A 138 23.90 -0.57 3.74
C PRO A 138 23.48 0.78 4.35
N PHE A 139 22.37 0.80 5.09
CA PHE A 139 21.86 1.97 5.79
C PHE A 139 21.55 1.63 7.25
N ASP A 140 21.66 2.61 8.13
CA ASP A 140 21.12 2.54 9.48
C ASP A 140 20.43 3.86 9.85
N ARG A 141 19.92 3.99 11.05
CA ARG A 141 19.13 5.14 11.52
C ARG A 141 19.85 5.91 12.61
N TYR A 142 19.62 7.21 12.65
CA TYR A 142 19.90 8.02 13.84
C TYR A 142 18.88 7.67 14.93
N LEU A 143 19.37 7.42 16.14
CA LEU A 143 18.50 7.23 17.29
C LEU A 143 17.85 8.55 17.68
N ASN A 144 16.56 8.50 18.00
CA ASN A 144 15.78 9.65 18.48
C ASN A 144 15.73 10.87 17.54
N ALA A 145 16.06 10.70 16.25
CA ALA A 145 16.01 11.78 15.28
C ALA A 145 14.64 11.99 14.64
N GLY A 146 13.72 11.02 14.75
CA GLY A 146 12.37 11.12 14.23
C GLY A 146 11.49 12.08 15.03
N GLY A 147 10.45 12.58 14.39
CA GLY A 147 9.48 13.52 14.96
C GLY A 147 8.05 12.98 14.99
N SER A 148 7.11 13.89 15.26
CA SER A 148 5.68 13.61 15.22
C SER A 148 5.16 13.47 13.78
N THR A 149 3.94 12.96 13.65
CA THR A 149 3.24 12.91 12.36
C THR A 149 3.00 14.31 11.80
N ALA A 150 3.50 14.57 10.58
CA ALA A 150 3.33 15.84 9.88
C ALA A 150 3.59 15.69 8.37
N TRP A 151 3.34 16.77 7.65
CA TRP A 151 3.77 16.92 6.27
C TRP A 151 5.24 17.39 6.23
N VAL A 152 6.03 16.73 5.38
CA VAL A 152 7.43 17.09 5.14
C VAL A 152 7.70 17.19 3.64
N SER A 153 8.78 17.86 3.27
CA SER A 153 9.25 17.95 1.90
C SER A 153 10.37 16.94 1.65
N VAL A 154 10.28 16.22 0.54
CA VAL A 154 11.31 15.28 0.06
C VAL A 154 11.73 15.70 -1.34
N GLU A 155 13.02 15.77 -1.60
CA GLU A 155 13.54 15.97 -2.94
C GLU A 155 13.75 14.61 -3.62
N VAL A 156 13.17 14.46 -4.80
CA VAL A 156 13.35 13.32 -5.71
C VAL A 156 14.36 13.76 -6.78
N ASN A 157 15.53 13.17 -6.79
CA ASN A 157 16.57 13.51 -7.77
C ASN A 157 16.27 12.92 -9.16
N GLN A 158 17.06 13.28 -10.18
CA GLN A 158 16.87 12.84 -11.58
C GLN A 158 17.01 11.31 -11.73
N ASP A 159 17.94 10.68 -11.01
CA ASP A 159 18.15 9.23 -11.11
C ASP A 159 16.99 8.47 -10.44
N ALA A 160 16.50 8.97 -9.32
CA ALA A 160 15.29 8.46 -8.70
C ALA A 160 14.09 8.56 -9.64
N ALA A 161 13.91 9.69 -10.28
CA ALA A 161 12.82 9.93 -11.23
C ALA A 161 12.81 8.91 -12.37
N LYS A 162 13.98 8.55 -12.90
CA LYS A 162 14.13 7.50 -13.93
C LYS A 162 13.84 6.10 -13.40
N ILE A 163 14.35 5.76 -12.20
CA ILE A 163 14.16 4.44 -11.58
C ILE A 163 12.68 4.19 -11.28
N LEU A 164 11.97 5.25 -10.89
CA LEU A 164 10.58 5.18 -10.41
C LEU A 164 9.55 5.48 -11.50
N ASP A 165 10.00 5.96 -12.67
CA ASP A 165 9.13 6.48 -13.75
C ASP A 165 8.18 7.60 -13.26
N ILE A 166 8.73 8.58 -12.51
CA ILE A 166 8.01 9.74 -11.97
C ILE A 166 8.73 11.05 -12.29
N LYS A 167 8.08 12.18 -12.02
CA LYS A 167 8.71 13.49 -12.18
C LYS A 167 9.68 13.81 -11.03
N PRO A 168 10.88 14.35 -11.31
CA PRO A 168 11.81 14.83 -10.29
C PRO A 168 11.28 16.11 -9.64
N GLY A 169 11.85 16.46 -8.48
CA GLY A 169 11.57 17.72 -7.79
C GLY A 169 11.20 17.52 -6.32
N ILE A 170 10.78 18.62 -5.68
CA ILE A 170 10.37 18.60 -4.29
C ILE A 170 8.91 18.16 -4.20
N ARG A 171 8.67 17.13 -3.40
CA ARG A 171 7.34 16.56 -3.15
C ARG A 171 6.98 16.72 -1.67
N LYS A 172 5.72 17.06 -1.41
CA LYS A 172 5.15 17.09 -0.05
C LYS A 172 4.58 15.72 0.27
N VAL A 173 5.03 15.11 1.36
CA VAL A 173 4.69 13.74 1.75
C VAL A 173 4.31 13.64 3.22
N ARG A 174 3.51 12.64 3.58
CA ARG A 174 3.14 12.35 4.96
C ARG A 174 4.26 11.59 5.66
N TYR A 175 4.80 12.16 6.73
CA TYR A 175 5.73 11.48 7.64
C TYR A 175 5.00 11.05 8.91
N SER A 176 5.30 9.87 9.43
CA SER A 176 4.72 9.37 10.70
C SER A 176 5.70 8.43 11.41
N GLY A 177 6.82 8.98 11.89
CA GLY A 177 7.76 8.23 12.73
C GLY A 177 8.63 7.21 12.00
N GLY A 178 8.79 7.31 10.69
CA GLY A 178 9.72 6.48 9.93
C GLY A 178 11.19 6.78 10.30
N PRO A 179 12.17 5.95 9.86
CA PRO A 179 13.57 6.14 10.23
C PRO A 179 14.18 7.39 9.57
N VAL A 180 14.91 8.15 10.34
CA VAL A 180 15.86 9.15 9.81
C VAL A 180 17.16 8.40 9.59
N SER A 181 17.49 8.09 8.33
CA SER A 181 18.54 7.15 7.99
C SER A 181 19.84 7.81 7.53
N TYR A 182 20.91 7.04 7.50
CA TYR A 182 22.20 7.40 6.93
C TYR A 182 22.86 6.18 6.29
N ALA A 183 23.72 6.41 5.30
CA ALA A 183 24.48 5.36 4.65
C ALA A 183 25.65 4.89 5.54
N LEU A 184 25.92 3.59 5.52
CA LEU A 184 27.03 2.96 6.25
C LEU A 184 28.21 2.71 5.30
N ALA A 185 29.38 3.21 5.66
CA ALA A 185 30.63 2.89 4.94
C ALA A 185 31.06 1.43 5.13
N ASN A 186 30.84 0.88 6.33
CA ASN A 186 31.20 -0.48 6.71
C ASN A 186 29.94 -1.22 7.17
N SER A 187 29.09 -1.63 6.24
CA SER A 187 27.88 -2.41 6.52
C SER A 187 28.18 -3.91 6.50
N LYS A 188 27.40 -4.65 7.30
CA LYS A 188 27.33 -6.13 7.23
C LYS A 188 26.25 -6.62 6.25
N SER A 189 25.58 -5.71 5.55
CA SER A 189 24.62 -6.05 4.50
C SER A 189 25.34 -6.62 3.29
N GLU A 190 24.78 -7.67 2.69
CA GLU A 190 25.18 -8.17 1.38
C GLU A 190 24.66 -7.27 0.24
N GLY A 191 23.68 -6.43 0.54
CA GLY A 191 23.03 -5.56 -0.44
C GLY A 191 23.87 -4.33 -0.78
N LYS A 192 23.58 -3.77 -1.96
CA LYS A 192 24.10 -2.48 -2.42
C LYS A 192 22.92 -1.51 -2.52
N GLY A 193 23.12 -0.27 -2.10
CA GLY A 193 22.01 0.68 -2.08
C GLY A 193 22.43 2.13 -2.28
N ILE A 194 21.48 2.93 -2.77
CA ILE A 194 21.58 4.37 -2.98
C ILE A 194 20.39 5.08 -2.36
N SER A 195 20.54 6.37 -2.09
CA SER A 195 19.44 7.27 -1.73
C SER A 195 18.76 7.79 -2.99
N LEU A 196 17.46 7.61 -3.10
CA LEU A 196 16.63 8.15 -4.21
C LEU A 196 16.06 9.53 -3.89
N GLY A 197 16.03 9.90 -2.61
CA GLY A 197 15.51 11.18 -2.19
C GLY A 197 15.91 11.51 -0.76
N VAL A 198 15.99 12.80 -0.47
CA VAL A 198 16.39 13.31 0.85
C VAL A 198 15.35 14.25 1.41
N TYR A 199 15.27 14.33 2.73
CA TYR A 199 14.42 15.30 3.40
C TYR A 199 14.90 16.73 3.20
N LYS A 200 14.00 17.64 2.87
CA LYS A 200 14.23 19.09 2.74
C LYS A 200 13.55 19.90 3.85
N SER A 201 12.69 19.29 4.63
CA SER A 201 12.14 19.87 5.84
C SER A 201 12.09 18.83 6.95
N SER A 202 11.93 19.26 8.19
CA SER A 202 11.97 18.42 9.37
C SER A 202 10.71 18.58 10.23
N VAL A 203 10.44 17.58 11.05
CA VAL A 203 9.46 17.62 12.14
C VAL A 203 10.13 17.46 13.51
N SER A 204 11.43 17.66 13.56
CA SER A 204 12.27 17.48 14.73
C SER A 204 11.93 18.52 15.81
N ARG A 205 12.14 18.15 17.07
CA ARG A 205 11.84 18.99 18.23
C ARG A 205 13.02 19.84 18.68
N SER A 206 14.21 19.59 18.15
CA SER A 206 15.44 20.34 18.46
C SER A 206 16.26 20.58 17.20
N LYS A 207 17.12 21.62 17.23
CA LYS A 207 18.04 21.93 16.13
C LYS A 207 19.02 20.78 15.82
N GLU A 208 19.47 20.05 16.85
CA GLU A 208 20.35 18.90 16.66
C GLU A 208 19.64 17.77 15.89
N GLN A 209 18.40 17.47 16.24
CA GLN A 209 17.59 16.47 15.52
C GLN A 209 17.26 16.93 14.10
N GLU A 210 16.99 18.22 13.92
CA GLU A 210 16.74 18.83 12.61
C GLU A 210 17.95 18.67 11.68
N GLY A 211 19.17 18.92 12.18
CA GLY A 211 20.40 18.72 11.42
C GLY A 211 20.64 17.26 10.98
N LYS A 212 20.15 16.30 11.77
CA LYS A 212 20.16 14.87 11.39
C LYS A 212 19.06 14.53 10.38
N PHE A 213 17.93 15.23 10.40
CA PHE A 213 16.76 14.96 9.58
C PHE A 213 16.93 15.53 8.17
N ILE A 214 17.23 16.83 8.05
CA ILE A 214 17.42 17.49 6.75
C ILE A 214 18.65 16.91 6.05
N GLY A 215 18.49 16.55 4.78
CA GLY A 215 19.54 15.91 3.97
C GLY A 215 19.67 14.41 4.18
N SER A 216 19.00 13.83 5.21
CA SER A 216 19.03 12.38 5.40
C SER A 216 18.23 11.64 4.30
N PRO A 217 18.65 10.39 3.94
CA PRO A 217 17.90 9.55 3.01
C PRO A 217 16.48 9.30 3.50
N ALA A 218 15.49 9.83 2.76
CA ALA A 218 14.08 9.60 2.98
C ALA A 218 13.56 8.38 2.21
N TRP A 219 14.29 8.01 1.16
CA TRP A 219 13.94 6.98 0.20
C TRP A 219 15.21 6.26 -0.24
N ILE A 220 15.25 4.95 -0.06
CA ILE A 220 16.43 4.12 -0.38
C ILE A 220 16.05 3.00 -1.35
N TYR A 221 16.97 2.67 -2.24
CA TYR A 221 16.81 1.65 -3.26
C TYR A 221 18.11 0.87 -3.46
N GLY A 222 17.99 -0.41 -3.79
CA GLY A 222 19.18 -1.20 -4.06
C GLY A 222 18.90 -2.63 -4.50
N SER A 223 19.97 -3.42 -4.54
CA SER A 223 19.91 -4.85 -4.85
C SER A 223 20.30 -5.68 -3.62
N TYR A 224 19.69 -6.84 -3.49
CA TYR A 224 20.08 -7.90 -2.55
C TYR A 224 20.06 -9.23 -3.30
N GLY A 225 21.22 -9.81 -3.59
CA GLY A 225 21.32 -10.91 -4.53
C GLY A 225 20.79 -10.51 -5.92
N LYS A 226 19.86 -11.29 -6.46
CA LYS A 226 19.17 -10.99 -7.73
C LYS A 226 17.96 -10.08 -7.56
N GLY A 227 17.47 -9.91 -6.33
CA GLY A 227 16.29 -9.14 -6.01
C GLY A 227 16.57 -7.65 -5.85
N LYS A 228 15.49 -6.87 -5.86
CA LYS A 228 15.52 -5.42 -5.67
C LYS A 228 14.76 -5.02 -4.42
N VAL A 229 15.30 -4.05 -3.71
CA VAL A 229 14.76 -3.53 -2.45
C VAL A 229 14.54 -2.04 -2.57
N ILE A 230 13.34 -1.58 -2.24
CA ILE A 230 13.01 -0.16 -2.14
C ILE A 230 12.28 0.11 -0.83
N ALA A 231 12.61 1.20 -0.16
CA ALA A 231 11.89 1.57 1.04
C ALA A 231 11.84 3.08 1.28
N THR A 232 10.69 3.55 1.75
CA THR A 232 10.42 4.95 2.09
C THR A 232 10.27 5.12 3.60
N SER A 233 10.84 6.17 4.13
CA SER A 233 10.66 6.57 5.54
C SER A 233 9.31 7.28 5.79
N PHE A 234 8.67 7.76 4.74
CA PHE A 234 7.38 8.43 4.70
C PHE A 234 6.29 7.52 4.14
N HIS A 235 5.08 8.04 4.02
CA HIS A 235 3.89 7.30 3.59
C HIS A 235 3.36 7.85 2.24
N PRO A 236 3.90 7.42 1.09
CA PRO A 236 3.42 7.87 -0.21
C PRO A 236 2.06 7.24 -0.58
N GLU A 237 1.64 6.22 0.15
CA GLU A 237 0.37 5.52 -0.05
C GLU A 237 -0.86 6.26 0.47
N TYR A 238 -0.71 7.27 1.36
CA TYR A 238 -1.84 7.92 2.02
C TYR A 238 -2.63 8.89 1.14
N GLU A 239 -1.96 9.55 0.19
CA GLU A 239 -2.56 10.64 -0.55
C GLU A 239 -2.49 10.38 -2.05
N GLU A 240 -3.58 10.63 -2.75
CA GLU A 240 -3.64 10.46 -4.21
C GLU A 240 -2.52 11.23 -4.92
N SER A 241 -2.20 12.44 -4.44
CA SER A 241 -1.11 13.28 -4.98
C SER A 241 0.29 12.66 -4.86
N THR A 242 0.44 11.57 -4.10
CA THR A 242 1.72 10.85 -3.90
C THR A 242 1.64 9.37 -4.31
N HIS A 243 0.50 8.91 -4.82
CA HIS A 243 0.35 7.53 -5.30
C HIS A 243 1.33 7.20 -6.42
N ASP A 244 1.68 8.15 -7.29
CA ASP A 244 2.71 7.95 -8.32
C ASP A 244 4.05 7.50 -7.71
N MET A 245 4.43 8.06 -6.55
CA MET A 245 5.65 7.67 -5.83
C MET A 245 5.54 6.24 -5.30
N MET A 246 4.37 5.85 -4.77
CA MET A 246 4.15 4.47 -4.28
C MET A 246 4.14 3.46 -5.43
N LEU A 247 3.44 3.79 -6.53
CA LEU A 247 3.38 2.94 -7.72
C LEU A 247 4.74 2.81 -8.41
N GLY A 248 5.55 3.89 -8.40
CA GLY A 248 6.95 3.87 -8.82
C GLY A 248 7.81 2.90 -8.01
N CYS A 249 7.52 2.70 -6.70
CA CYS A 249 8.21 1.67 -5.91
C CYS A 249 7.96 0.26 -6.46
N PHE A 250 6.73 -0.07 -6.83
CA PHE A 250 6.41 -1.36 -7.44
C PHE A 250 7.10 -1.53 -8.78
N TYR A 251 7.07 -0.48 -9.63
CA TYR A 251 7.77 -0.49 -10.90
C TYR A 251 9.28 -0.73 -10.74
N ALA A 252 9.92 -0.03 -9.81
CA ALA A 252 11.36 -0.13 -9.57
C ALA A 252 11.82 -1.55 -9.18
N VAL A 253 10.99 -2.33 -8.48
CA VAL A 253 11.37 -3.69 -8.03
C VAL A 253 10.88 -4.80 -8.94
N SER A 254 9.84 -4.58 -9.73
CA SER A 254 9.21 -5.62 -10.57
C SER A 254 9.28 -5.35 -12.08
N GLY A 255 9.47 -4.10 -12.48
CA GLY A 255 9.31 -3.66 -13.88
C GLY A 255 7.85 -3.55 -14.34
N VAL A 256 6.88 -3.83 -13.46
CA VAL A 256 5.43 -3.76 -13.78
C VAL A 256 4.85 -2.45 -13.28
N LYS A 257 4.24 -1.69 -14.19
CA LYS A 257 3.56 -0.43 -13.87
C LYS A 257 2.13 -0.73 -13.42
N LEU A 258 1.86 -0.52 -12.14
CA LEU A 258 0.52 -0.66 -11.57
C LEU A 258 -0.32 0.59 -11.90
N THR A 259 -1.58 0.38 -12.27
CA THR A 259 -2.53 1.45 -12.61
C THR A 259 -3.87 1.16 -11.92
N PRO A 260 -4.02 1.53 -10.64
CA PRO A 260 -5.23 1.24 -9.90
C PRO A 260 -6.45 1.94 -10.51
N VAL A 261 -7.54 1.20 -10.63
CA VAL A 261 -8.84 1.68 -11.11
C VAL A 261 -9.86 1.49 -9.98
N PHE A 262 -10.08 2.54 -9.22
CA PHE A 262 -11.04 2.51 -8.12
C PHE A 262 -12.48 2.53 -8.65
N PRO A 263 -13.41 1.82 -8.00
CA PRO A 263 -14.82 1.83 -8.36
C PRO A 263 -15.43 3.25 -8.30
N LYS A 264 -16.22 3.59 -9.29
CA LYS A 264 -17.00 4.84 -9.25
C LYS A 264 -18.07 4.74 -8.17
N LYS A 265 -18.25 5.81 -7.39
CA LYS A 265 -19.29 5.91 -6.38
C LYS A 265 -20.55 6.51 -6.99
N ASN A 266 -21.71 6.06 -6.50
CA ASN A 266 -23.02 6.63 -6.86
C ASN A 266 -23.19 8.03 -6.24
N TYR A 267 -24.24 8.72 -6.68
CA TYR A 267 -24.60 10.00 -6.08
C TYR A 267 -25.13 9.79 -4.65
N ARG A 268 -24.53 10.48 -3.67
CA ARG A 268 -24.84 10.36 -2.23
C ARG A 268 -24.66 8.95 -1.66
N PRO A 269 -23.45 8.39 -1.74
CA PRO A 269 -23.15 7.11 -1.09
C PRO A 269 -23.21 7.25 0.45
N VAL A 270 -23.40 6.13 1.15
CA VAL A 270 -23.29 6.08 2.60
C VAL A 270 -21.82 6.28 3.00
N ARG A 271 -21.54 7.24 3.87
CA ARG A 271 -20.18 7.53 4.35
C ARG A 271 -19.83 6.59 5.48
N VAL A 272 -18.92 5.69 5.21
CA VAL A 272 -18.53 4.61 6.14
C VAL A 272 -17.10 4.81 6.59
N GLY A 273 -16.90 4.91 7.90
CA GLY A 273 -15.56 4.85 8.50
C GLY A 273 -15.19 3.42 8.85
N LEU A 274 -14.05 2.93 8.39
CA LEU A 274 -13.45 1.67 8.84
C LEU A 274 -12.38 1.98 9.88
N LEU A 275 -12.56 1.51 11.12
CA LEU A 275 -11.57 1.70 12.19
C LEU A 275 -10.33 0.83 11.92
N THR A 276 -9.24 1.46 11.46
CA THR A 276 -8.00 0.78 11.07
C THR A 276 -7.00 0.60 12.20
N SER A 277 -7.17 1.32 13.32
CA SER A 277 -6.35 1.12 14.51
C SER A 277 -6.50 -0.29 15.03
N TYR A 278 -5.38 -1.02 15.12
CA TYR A 278 -5.34 -2.42 15.60
C TYR A 278 -6.08 -3.44 14.71
N ALA A 279 -6.35 -3.11 13.45
CA ALA A 279 -7.14 -3.92 12.53
C ALA A 279 -6.27 -4.71 11.52
N GLY A 280 -5.08 -5.19 11.90
CA GLY A 280 -4.28 -6.08 11.05
C GLY A 280 -4.92 -7.46 10.87
N GLY A 281 -4.51 -8.17 9.82
CA GLY A 281 -4.97 -9.53 9.49
C GLY A 281 -5.71 -9.63 8.15
N HIS A 282 -5.97 -10.86 7.71
CA HIS A 282 -6.65 -11.14 6.43
C HIS A 282 -8.06 -10.55 6.38
N LYS A 283 -8.89 -10.88 7.39
CA LYS A 283 -10.32 -10.51 7.42
C LYS A 283 -10.60 -9.00 7.35
N PRO A 284 -9.89 -8.11 8.08
CA PRO A 284 -10.07 -6.67 7.92
C PRO A 284 -9.76 -6.16 6.50
N ILE A 285 -8.76 -6.73 5.82
CA ILE A 285 -8.44 -6.37 4.44
C ILE A 285 -9.52 -6.87 3.47
N GLU A 286 -9.99 -8.11 3.63
CA GLU A 286 -11.09 -8.66 2.82
C GLU A 286 -12.36 -7.81 2.97
N LEU A 287 -12.71 -7.45 4.22
CA LEU A 287 -13.85 -6.58 4.50
C LEU A 287 -13.71 -5.20 3.85
N MET A 288 -12.54 -4.58 4.00
CA MET A 288 -12.25 -3.29 3.36
C MET A 288 -12.48 -3.35 1.85
N LEU A 289 -11.92 -4.35 1.18
CA LEU A 289 -12.05 -4.51 -0.27
C LEU A 289 -13.51 -4.77 -0.69
N ASP A 290 -14.28 -5.51 0.13
CA ASP A 290 -15.68 -5.76 -0.13
C ASP A 290 -16.54 -4.48 -0.01
N LEU A 291 -16.28 -3.65 1.00
CA LEU A 291 -16.93 -2.35 1.17
C LEU A 291 -16.52 -1.35 0.08
N GLU A 292 -15.22 -1.27 -0.21
CA GLU A 292 -14.68 -0.31 -1.19
C GLU A 292 -15.20 -0.55 -2.61
N ARG A 293 -15.45 -1.81 -2.98
CA ARG A 293 -16.03 -2.17 -4.28
C ARG A 293 -17.49 -1.77 -4.45
N HIS A 294 -18.21 -1.50 -3.36
CA HIS A 294 -19.63 -1.20 -3.45
C HIS A 294 -19.87 0.27 -3.88
N PRO A 295 -20.68 0.52 -4.93
CA PRO A 295 -20.88 1.87 -5.47
C PRO A 295 -21.64 2.82 -4.52
N ASP A 296 -22.46 2.28 -3.60
CA ASP A 296 -23.22 3.06 -2.62
C ASP A 296 -22.48 3.26 -1.28
N ILE A 297 -21.22 2.87 -1.18
CA ILE A 297 -20.40 3.02 0.01
C ILE A 297 -19.19 3.90 -0.32
N ASP A 298 -19.07 5.01 0.39
CA ASP A 298 -17.86 5.85 0.41
C ASP A 298 -17.08 5.53 1.67
N LEU A 299 -15.91 4.89 1.51
CA LEU A 299 -15.16 4.29 2.59
C LEU A 299 -13.96 5.14 3.00
N ASP A 300 -13.97 5.62 4.25
CA ASP A 300 -12.85 6.30 4.90
C ASP A 300 -12.11 5.36 5.87
N TYR A 301 -10.79 5.44 5.90
CA TYR A 301 -9.95 4.73 6.86
C TYR A 301 -9.72 5.60 8.09
N VAL A 302 -10.21 5.16 9.25
CA VAL A 302 -10.26 5.95 10.47
C VAL A 302 -9.24 5.45 11.50
N MET A 303 -8.29 6.30 11.86
CA MET A 303 -7.38 6.07 13.01
C MET A 303 -7.82 6.84 14.26
N ALA A 304 -7.21 6.49 15.41
CA ALA A 304 -7.42 7.18 16.68
C ALA A 304 -7.27 8.70 16.60
N THR A 305 -6.25 9.16 15.89
CA THR A 305 -5.94 10.59 15.73
C THR A 305 -6.99 11.36 14.94
N GLU A 306 -7.72 10.69 14.06
CA GLU A 306 -8.79 11.27 13.25
C GLU A 306 -10.09 11.32 14.06
N LEU A 307 -10.35 10.31 14.89
CA LEU A 307 -11.44 10.37 15.87
C LEU A 307 -11.27 11.56 16.80
N ASP A 308 -10.05 11.77 17.34
CA ASP A 308 -9.77 12.89 18.24
C ASP A 308 -9.97 14.26 17.55
N LYS A 309 -9.89 14.30 16.22
CA LYS A 309 -10.17 15.48 15.38
C LYS A 309 -11.65 15.60 14.97
N GLY A 310 -12.52 14.67 15.39
CA GLY A 310 -13.96 14.73 15.18
C GLY A 310 -14.43 14.22 13.83
N ILE A 311 -13.74 13.26 13.20
CA ILE A 311 -14.13 12.66 11.92
C ILE A 311 -15.55 12.07 11.94
N LEU A 312 -16.04 11.58 13.11
CA LEU A 312 -17.35 10.94 13.25
C LEU A 312 -18.50 11.81 12.73
N LYS A 313 -18.41 13.13 12.84
CA LYS A 313 -19.46 14.06 12.33
C LYS A 313 -19.63 14.02 10.81
N HIS A 314 -18.69 13.43 10.08
CA HIS A 314 -18.71 13.30 8.63
C HIS A 314 -19.11 11.90 8.16
N LEU A 315 -19.35 10.97 9.10
CA LEU A 315 -19.70 9.59 8.82
C LEU A 315 -21.19 9.31 9.12
N ASP A 316 -21.76 8.34 8.42
CA ASP A 316 -23.07 7.78 8.70
C ASP A 316 -22.92 6.47 9.49
N VAL A 317 -21.87 5.69 9.21
CA VAL A 317 -21.58 4.40 9.84
C VAL A 317 -20.11 4.31 10.23
N LEU A 318 -19.81 3.76 11.40
CA LEU A 318 -18.45 3.35 11.79
C LEU A 318 -18.40 1.82 11.93
N VAL A 319 -17.53 1.18 11.18
CA VAL A 319 -17.26 -0.26 11.24
C VAL A 319 -16.02 -0.52 12.09
N VAL A 320 -16.15 -1.41 13.08
CA VAL A 320 -15.07 -1.80 14.00
C VAL A 320 -14.68 -3.26 13.75
N PRO A 321 -13.67 -3.53 12.91
CA PRO A 321 -13.31 -4.89 12.51
C PRO A 321 -12.31 -5.57 13.44
N SER A 322 -11.76 -4.87 14.44
CA SER A 322 -10.61 -5.33 15.21
C SER A 322 -10.96 -6.42 16.24
N PRO A 323 -10.21 -7.53 16.29
CA PRO A 323 -10.38 -8.58 17.29
C PRO A 323 -9.65 -8.28 18.61
N GLN A 324 -9.00 -7.12 18.76
CA GLN A 324 -8.12 -6.82 19.91
C GLN A 324 -8.89 -6.11 21.05
N LYS A 325 -9.75 -6.83 21.77
CA LYS A 325 -10.62 -6.31 22.83
C LYS A 325 -9.93 -5.42 23.86
N ALA A 326 -8.76 -5.84 24.37
CA ALA A 326 -8.03 -5.07 25.40
C ALA A 326 -7.55 -3.72 24.85
N MET A 327 -7.10 -3.70 23.58
CA MET A 327 -6.67 -2.47 22.91
C MET A 327 -7.85 -1.57 22.58
N LEU A 328 -8.98 -2.14 22.17
CA LEU A 328 -10.22 -1.40 21.92
C LEU A 328 -10.75 -0.77 23.21
N LYS A 329 -10.80 -1.53 24.33
CA LYS A 329 -11.18 -0.97 25.64
C LYS A 329 -10.35 0.25 26.00
N LYS A 330 -9.02 0.16 25.89
CA LYS A 330 -8.11 1.29 26.15
C LYS A 330 -8.35 2.44 25.18
N PHE A 331 -8.60 2.11 23.92
CA PHE A 331 -8.85 3.07 22.85
C PHE A 331 -10.12 3.89 23.08
N PHE A 332 -11.22 3.25 23.48
CA PHE A 332 -12.50 3.91 23.72
C PHE A 332 -12.63 4.54 25.13
N ALA A 333 -11.66 4.33 26.03
CA ALA A 333 -11.77 4.70 27.45
C ALA A 333 -11.65 6.21 27.72
N THR A 334 -11.13 7.03 26.79
CA THR A 334 -10.97 8.47 27.00
C THR A 334 -12.34 9.17 27.02
N ASP A 335 -12.51 10.16 27.91
CA ASP A 335 -13.79 10.87 28.05
C ASP A 335 -14.16 11.64 26.78
N LEU A 336 -13.16 12.17 26.05
CA LEU A 336 -13.37 12.78 24.76
C LEU A 336 -14.05 11.82 23.78
N ARG A 337 -13.50 10.60 23.62
CA ARG A 337 -14.05 9.61 22.68
C ARG A 337 -15.40 9.08 23.13
N LYS A 338 -15.59 8.83 24.42
CA LYS A 338 -16.91 8.44 24.95
C LYS A 338 -17.97 9.47 24.57
N LYS A 339 -17.67 10.77 24.76
CA LYS A 339 -18.55 11.87 24.36
C LYS A 339 -18.80 11.87 22.85
N GLN A 340 -17.75 11.80 22.03
CA GLN A 340 -17.88 11.79 20.57
C GLN A 340 -18.70 10.61 20.04
N PHE A 341 -18.54 9.42 20.61
CA PHE A 341 -19.32 8.25 20.22
C PHE A 341 -20.79 8.37 20.65
N ALA A 342 -21.06 8.89 21.84
CA ALA A 342 -22.42 9.14 22.28
C ALA A 342 -23.12 10.19 21.40
N GLU A 343 -22.45 11.30 21.09
CA GLU A 343 -22.96 12.34 20.18
C GLU A 343 -23.21 11.76 18.77
N PHE A 344 -22.29 10.97 18.24
CA PHE A 344 -22.44 10.33 16.93
C PHE A 344 -23.69 9.46 16.87
N MET A 345 -23.87 8.56 17.84
CA MET A 345 -25.03 7.66 17.89
C MET A 345 -26.34 8.40 18.17
N ASN A 346 -26.34 9.44 19.02
CA ASN A 346 -27.53 10.26 19.30
C ASN A 346 -27.97 11.06 18.06
N ASN A 347 -27.04 11.43 17.18
CA ASN A 347 -27.29 12.11 15.92
C ASN A 347 -27.64 11.15 14.76
N GLY A 348 -27.90 9.87 15.06
CA GLY A 348 -28.32 8.88 14.06
C GLY A 348 -27.20 8.03 13.47
N GLY A 349 -25.92 8.31 13.79
CA GLY A 349 -24.80 7.50 13.36
C GLY A 349 -24.88 6.08 13.92
N VAL A 350 -24.40 5.09 13.15
CA VAL A 350 -24.44 3.66 13.49
C VAL A 350 -23.03 3.12 13.69
N ILE A 351 -22.82 2.35 14.77
CA ILE A 351 -21.56 1.61 14.98
C ILE A 351 -21.84 0.11 14.75
N LEU A 352 -21.11 -0.48 13.80
CA LEU A 352 -21.13 -1.91 13.51
C LEU A 352 -19.87 -2.57 14.07
N ASP A 353 -20.02 -3.37 15.13
CA ASP A 353 -18.94 -4.10 15.78
C ASP A 353 -18.88 -5.55 15.28
N ILE A 354 -17.85 -5.86 14.49
CA ILE A 354 -17.54 -7.23 14.05
C ILE A 354 -16.40 -7.82 14.91
N GLY A 355 -15.73 -6.95 15.65
CA GLY A 355 -14.61 -7.28 16.52
C GLY A 355 -15.06 -7.65 17.93
N GLU A 356 -14.45 -7.00 18.89
CA GLU A 356 -14.71 -7.21 20.32
C GLU A 356 -14.83 -5.87 21.08
N ALA A 357 -15.48 -4.88 20.44
CA ALA A 357 -15.68 -3.56 21.05
C ALA A 357 -16.80 -3.55 22.11
N GLU A 358 -17.58 -4.63 22.21
CA GLU A 358 -18.62 -4.80 23.22
C GLU A 358 -18.07 -4.62 24.65
N GLY A 359 -18.74 -3.79 25.44
CA GLY A 359 -18.31 -3.39 26.78
C GLY A 359 -17.17 -2.36 26.80
N ALA A 360 -16.69 -1.91 25.64
CA ALA A 360 -15.79 -0.76 25.49
C ALA A 360 -16.55 0.52 25.11
N ILE A 361 -17.71 0.36 24.46
CA ILE A 361 -18.64 1.43 24.11
C ILE A 361 -19.91 1.22 24.96
N GLN A 362 -20.54 2.31 25.42
CA GLN A 362 -21.77 2.22 26.18
C GLN A 362 -22.92 1.64 25.32
N PRO A 363 -23.82 0.82 25.89
CA PRO A 363 -24.96 0.29 25.15
C PRO A 363 -25.82 1.40 24.58
N HIS A 364 -26.14 1.27 23.29
CA HIS A 364 -27.00 2.19 22.56
C HIS A 364 -27.74 1.45 21.44
N LYS A 365 -28.94 1.89 21.04
CA LYS A 365 -29.72 1.26 19.96
C LYS A 365 -28.96 1.24 18.62
N ASN A 366 -28.10 2.23 18.39
CA ASN A 366 -27.27 2.35 17.18
C ASN A 366 -25.88 1.69 17.32
N PHE A 367 -25.61 0.98 18.41
CA PHE A 367 -24.47 0.09 18.54
C PHE A 367 -24.93 -1.34 18.27
N ILE A 368 -24.51 -1.89 17.13
CA ILE A 368 -24.95 -3.19 16.63
C ILE A 368 -23.75 -4.14 16.61
N LYS A 369 -23.82 -5.17 17.44
CA LYS A 369 -22.84 -6.27 17.35
C LYS A 369 -23.25 -7.25 16.27
N LEU A 370 -22.33 -7.49 15.35
CA LEU A 370 -22.52 -8.41 14.23
C LEU A 370 -21.84 -9.76 14.49
N PRO A 371 -22.39 -10.86 13.97
CA PRO A 371 -21.68 -12.13 13.87
C PRO A 371 -20.38 -11.98 13.08
N LYS A 372 -19.36 -12.78 13.42
CA LYS A 372 -18.03 -12.73 12.75
C LYS A 372 -18.06 -12.95 11.24
N ASN A 373 -19.12 -13.56 10.72
CA ASN A 373 -19.32 -13.86 9.30
C ASN A 373 -20.50 -13.07 8.71
N ALA A 374 -20.91 -11.96 9.33
CA ALA A 374 -22.00 -11.14 8.84
C ALA A 374 -21.62 -10.48 7.50
N ASP A 375 -22.60 -10.42 6.59
CA ASP A 375 -22.51 -9.54 5.42
C ASP A 375 -22.78 -8.09 5.87
N VAL A 376 -21.71 -7.38 6.13
CA VAL A 376 -21.74 -6.02 6.72
C VAL A 376 -22.49 -5.03 5.84
N LYS A 377 -22.43 -5.19 4.51
CA LYS A 377 -23.12 -4.33 3.55
C LYS A 377 -24.63 -4.30 3.76
N LYS A 378 -25.23 -5.43 4.14
CA LYS A 378 -26.67 -5.51 4.47
C LYS A 378 -27.07 -4.65 5.66
N TYR A 379 -26.14 -4.32 6.53
CA TYR A 379 -26.42 -3.46 7.71
C TYR A 379 -26.10 -1.99 7.42
N ILE A 380 -25.21 -1.72 6.48
CA ILE A 380 -24.87 -0.37 6.02
C ILE A 380 -25.98 0.21 5.11
N LEU A 381 -26.53 -0.61 4.22
CA LEU A 381 -27.43 -0.19 3.15
C LEU A 381 -28.93 -0.32 3.52
N LYS A 382 -29.25 -0.56 4.80
CA LYS A 382 -30.62 -0.50 5.34
C LYS A 382 -31.00 0.90 5.77
#